data_30b0d095087f5b8ab4b8a05001eb8c8c
#
_entry.id   30b0d095087f5b8ab4b8a05001eb8c8c
#
_cell.length_a   1.000
_cell.length_b   1.000
_cell.length_c   1.000
_cell.angle_alpha   90.00
_cell.angle_beta   90.00
_cell.angle_gamma   90.00
#
_symmetry.space_group_name_H-M   'P 1'
#
loop_
_entity.id
_entity.type
_entity.pdbx_description
1 polymer ?
#
loop_
_entity_poly.entity_id
_entity_poly.type
_entity_poly.pdbx_seq_one_letter_code
_entity_poly.pdbx_strand_id
1 'polypeptide(L)'
;TTSSMSGKVTGDGEDIIGATIKAVHQPSGTVYRAVTNMDGFYSIQGMRPGGPYTLEVSYIGYNTKVVKNITLALGQNSVLNEQLSEGSEVLDEVVVSASRNNNMRTDRAGATTSLNSSLIESVPTVSRSMNDLLKMTPQGSTTGSGFSVGGGNYRQSYVTVDGAAFNNAFGIGSNLPGNGSPISLDALDQLSVSSTPFDVRLSGFTGGAISAVTKSGTNEFKGTAYMYTTNAHLKGNKVDD
;
A
#
# COMPACT_ATOMS: atom_id res chain seq x y z
N THR A 1 -7.17 7.01 -2.41
CA THR A 1 -7.35 5.75 -1.67
C THR A 1 -7.34 4.51 -2.56
N THR A 2 -7.02 4.66 -3.83
CA THR A 2 -6.84 3.58 -4.78
C THR A 2 -5.41 3.56 -5.29
N SER A 3 -4.99 2.45 -5.85
CA SER A 3 -3.75 2.28 -6.57
C SER A 3 -4.02 2.18 -8.07
N SER A 4 -2.99 2.26 -8.87
CA SER A 4 -3.07 2.01 -10.31
C SER A 4 -1.92 1.11 -10.76
N MET A 5 -2.10 0.49 -11.90
CA MET A 5 -1.08 -0.32 -12.56
C MET A 5 -1.00 0.11 -14.02
N SER A 6 0.19 0.29 -14.53
CA SER A 6 0.41 0.58 -15.94
C SER A 6 1.65 -0.15 -16.44
N GLY A 7 1.85 -0.18 -17.72
CA GLY A 7 3.04 -0.78 -18.30
C GLY A 7 2.95 -0.89 -19.80
N LYS A 8 3.98 -1.47 -20.37
CA LYS A 8 4.11 -1.73 -21.80
C LYS A 8 4.26 -3.23 -22.03
N VAL A 9 3.58 -3.73 -23.05
CA VAL A 9 3.71 -5.12 -23.49
C VAL A 9 4.39 -5.15 -24.84
N THR A 10 5.48 -5.91 -24.91
CA THR A 10 6.26 -6.11 -26.13
C THR A 10 6.39 -7.60 -26.46
N GLY A 11 6.58 -7.92 -27.73
CA GLY A 11 6.90 -9.26 -28.22
C GLY A 11 7.90 -9.14 -29.36
N ASP A 12 9.00 -9.91 -29.31
CA ASP A 12 10.10 -9.90 -30.29
C ASP A 12 10.68 -8.52 -30.63
N GLY A 13 10.61 -7.60 -29.66
CA GLY A 13 11.08 -6.21 -29.81
C GLY A 13 10.07 -5.23 -30.36
N GLU A 14 8.87 -5.70 -30.75
CA GLU A 14 7.78 -4.86 -31.23
C GLU A 14 6.70 -4.66 -30.16
N ASP A 15 5.94 -3.57 -30.29
CA ASP A 15 4.84 -3.25 -29.39
C ASP A 15 3.61 -4.11 -29.70
N ILE A 16 3.06 -4.78 -28.70
CA ILE A 16 1.87 -5.62 -28.90
C ILE A 16 0.61 -4.80 -28.68
N ILE A 17 -0.15 -4.63 -29.75
CA ILE A 17 -1.44 -3.91 -29.76
C ILE A 17 -2.56 -4.90 -29.47
N GLY A 18 -3.47 -4.57 -28.55
CA GLY A 18 -4.62 -5.42 -28.24
C GLY A 18 -4.35 -6.61 -27.34
N ALA A 19 -3.18 -6.69 -26.68
CA ALA A 19 -2.93 -7.68 -25.64
C ALA A 19 -3.90 -7.50 -24.48
N THR A 20 -4.43 -8.60 -23.99
CA THR A 20 -5.33 -8.61 -22.83
C THR A 20 -4.55 -8.72 -21.55
N ILE A 21 -4.79 -7.77 -20.63
CA ILE A 21 -4.24 -7.74 -19.29
C ILE A 21 -5.34 -8.05 -18.30
N LYS A 22 -5.11 -9.03 -17.43
CA LYS A 22 -6.02 -9.43 -16.36
C LYS A 22 -5.26 -9.43 -15.04
N ALA A 23 -5.66 -8.59 -14.12
CA ALA A 23 -5.08 -8.52 -12.78
C ALA A 23 -6.11 -9.01 -11.76
N VAL A 24 -5.76 -10.03 -10.99
CA VAL A 24 -6.60 -10.63 -9.96
C VAL A 24 -6.05 -10.31 -8.59
N HIS A 25 -6.83 -9.64 -7.76
CA HIS A 25 -6.53 -9.45 -6.34
C HIS A 25 -6.85 -10.74 -5.59
N GLN A 26 -5.84 -11.50 -5.19
CA GLN A 26 -6.02 -12.84 -4.63
C GLN A 26 -6.87 -12.86 -3.35
N PRO A 27 -6.69 -11.93 -2.39
CA PRO A 27 -7.47 -11.96 -1.15
C PRO A 27 -8.98 -11.77 -1.37
N SER A 28 -9.39 -10.87 -2.29
CA SER A 28 -10.82 -10.58 -2.52
C SER A 28 -11.39 -11.23 -3.77
N GLY A 29 -10.56 -11.85 -4.62
CA GLY A 29 -10.98 -12.38 -5.91
C GLY A 29 -11.41 -11.33 -6.94
N THR A 30 -11.18 -10.04 -6.67
CA THR A 30 -11.56 -8.95 -7.58
C THR A 30 -10.69 -8.99 -8.84
N VAL A 31 -11.32 -8.94 -10.01
CA VAL A 31 -10.67 -9.00 -11.31
C VAL A 31 -10.71 -7.63 -11.99
N TYR A 32 -9.55 -7.13 -12.38
CA TYR A 32 -9.39 -5.93 -13.18
C TYR A 32 -8.88 -6.31 -14.57
N ARG A 33 -9.32 -5.58 -15.59
CA ARG A 33 -8.93 -5.86 -16.99
C ARG A 33 -8.55 -4.58 -17.71
N ALA A 34 -7.62 -4.71 -18.65
CA ALA A 34 -7.24 -3.68 -19.60
C ALA A 34 -6.80 -4.33 -20.92
N VAL A 35 -6.64 -3.51 -21.92
CA VAL A 35 -6.12 -3.91 -23.25
C VAL A 35 -5.03 -2.91 -23.62
N THR A 36 -3.97 -3.34 -24.28
CA THR A 36 -2.90 -2.46 -24.77
C THR A 36 -3.37 -1.59 -25.91
N ASN A 37 -2.92 -0.34 -25.93
CA ASN A 37 -3.16 0.63 -27.00
C ASN A 37 -2.22 0.41 -28.22
N MET A 38 -2.22 1.34 -29.16
CA MET A 38 -1.38 1.29 -30.38
C MET A 38 0.12 1.28 -30.11
N ASP A 39 0.55 1.81 -28.96
CA ASP A 39 1.97 1.86 -28.54
C ASP A 39 2.30 0.74 -27.54
N GLY A 40 1.45 -0.28 -27.42
CA GLY A 40 1.62 -1.39 -26.48
C GLY A 40 1.42 -1.03 -25.01
N PHE A 41 0.95 0.17 -24.67
CA PHE A 41 0.73 0.60 -23.28
C PHE A 41 -0.64 0.17 -22.77
N TYR A 42 -0.68 -0.21 -21.48
CA TYR A 42 -1.92 -0.44 -20.73
C TYR A 42 -1.95 0.37 -19.45
N SER A 43 -3.15 0.67 -18.96
CA SER A 43 -3.37 1.32 -17.67
C SER A 43 -4.63 0.81 -17.01
N ILE A 44 -4.52 0.39 -15.75
CA ILE A 44 -5.63 -0.02 -14.89
C ILE A 44 -5.70 0.95 -13.72
N GLN A 45 -6.79 1.68 -13.61
CA GLN A 45 -7.04 2.66 -12.57
C GLN A 45 -8.00 2.11 -11.51
N GLY A 46 -8.02 2.72 -10.33
CA GLY A 46 -9.00 2.38 -9.30
C GLY A 46 -8.79 1.02 -8.64
N MET A 47 -7.59 0.47 -8.72
CA MET A 47 -7.25 -0.81 -8.09
C MET A 47 -7.17 -0.67 -6.57
N ARG A 48 -7.52 -1.73 -5.86
CA ARG A 48 -7.36 -1.81 -4.43
C ARG A 48 -5.87 -1.83 -4.06
N PRO A 49 -5.41 -1.03 -3.09
CA PRO A 49 -4.04 -1.15 -2.59
C PRO A 49 -3.83 -2.46 -1.84
N GLY A 50 -2.58 -2.86 -1.65
CA GLY A 50 -2.21 -4.13 -1.04
C GLY A 50 -1.99 -5.23 -2.08
N GLY A 51 -2.28 -6.47 -1.74
CA GLY A 51 -2.08 -7.64 -2.59
C GLY A 51 -2.12 -8.93 -1.78
N PRO A 52 -1.60 -10.05 -2.29
CA PRO A 52 -0.94 -10.18 -3.59
C PRO A 52 -1.89 -10.15 -4.78
N TYR A 53 -1.40 -9.60 -5.89
CA TYR A 53 -2.04 -9.69 -7.20
C TYR A 53 -1.37 -10.72 -8.07
N THR A 54 -2.15 -11.30 -8.95
CA THR A 54 -1.66 -12.08 -10.09
C THR A 54 -2.02 -11.33 -11.36
N LEU A 55 -1.02 -11.00 -12.16
CA LEU A 55 -1.17 -10.38 -13.48
C LEU A 55 -1.01 -11.45 -14.55
N GLU A 56 -1.98 -11.56 -15.42
CA GLU A 56 -1.98 -12.43 -16.58
C GLU A 56 -1.99 -11.55 -17.83
N VAL A 57 -1.02 -11.75 -18.71
CA VAL A 57 -0.90 -11.04 -19.97
C VAL A 57 -0.99 -12.05 -21.10
N SER A 58 -1.96 -11.89 -21.99
CA SER A 58 -2.23 -12.82 -23.09
C SER A 58 -2.45 -12.11 -24.42
N TYR A 59 -1.93 -12.70 -25.48
CA TYR A 59 -2.13 -12.26 -26.85
C TYR A 59 -2.12 -13.46 -27.82
N ILE A 60 -2.84 -13.34 -28.93
CA ILE A 60 -2.95 -14.43 -29.92
C ILE A 60 -1.57 -14.66 -30.56
N GLY A 61 -1.12 -15.91 -30.56
CA GLY A 61 0.19 -16.30 -31.12
C GLY A 61 1.36 -16.20 -30.15
N TYR A 62 1.11 -15.76 -28.90
CA TYR A 62 2.13 -15.64 -27.87
C TYR A 62 1.78 -16.49 -26.65
N ASN A 63 2.80 -16.93 -25.94
CA ASN A 63 2.64 -17.63 -24.66
C ASN A 63 2.07 -16.67 -23.61
N THR A 64 1.06 -17.14 -22.88
CA THR A 64 0.49 -16.36 -21.76
C THR A 64 1.50 -16.23 -20.65
N LYS A 65 1.77 -14.99 -20.22
CA LYS A 65 2.68 -14.68 -19.13
C LYS A 65 1.91 -14.38 -17.85
N VAL A 66 2.29 -15.06 -16.77
CA VAL A 66 1.68 -14.86 -15.45
C VAL A 66 2.73 -14.38 -14.46
N VAL A 67 2.49 -13.20 -13.88
CA VAL A 67 3.32 -12.59 -12.84
C VAL A 67 2.58 -12.63 -11.52
N LYS A 68 3.13 -13.30 -10.52
CA LYS A 68 2.52 -13.50 -9.20
C LYS A 68 3.19 -12.61 -8.14
N ASN A 69 2.52 -12.47 -6.98
CA ASN A 69 3.02 -11.76 -5.81
C ASN A 69 3.28 -10.25 -6.02
N ILE A 70 2.45 -9.60 -6.84
CA ILE A 70 2.51 -8.16 -7.02
C ILE A 70 1.77 -7.47 -5.87
N THR A 71 2.43 -6.50 -5.22
CA THR A 71 1.80 -5.67 -4.19
C THR A 71 1.70 -4.23 -4.67
N LEU A 72 0.51 -3.64 -4.57
CA LEU A 72 0.25 -2.27 -4.99
C LEU A 72 0.28 -1.33 -3.78
N ALA A 73 1.14 -0.32 -3.85
CA ALA A 73 1.20 0.71 -2.82
C ALA A 73 0.08 1.73 -2.97
N LEU A 74 -0.48 2.15 -1.85
CA LEU A 74 -1.57 3.13 -1.79
C LEU A 74 -1.19 4.45 -2.48
N GLY A 75 -2.06 4.94 -3.34
CA GLY A 75 -1.90 6.20 -4.05
C GLY A 75 -0.77 6.22 -5.09
N GLN A 76 -0.22 5.06 -5.43
CA GLN A 76 0.88 4.95 -6.38
C GLN A 76 0.48 4.21 -7.64
N ASN A 77 1.16 4.53 -8.75
CA ASN A 77 1.10 3.77 -9.98
C ASN A 77 2.24 2.75 -10.01
N SER A 78 1.91 1.47 -10.16
CA SER A 78 2.90 0.41 -10.33
C SER A 78 3.15 0.18 -11.80
N VAL A 79 4.38 0.42 -12.27
CA VAL A 79 4.76 0.19 -13.66
C VAL A 79 5.31 -1.21 -13.82
N LEU A 80 4.66 -2.02 -14.66
CA LEU A 80 5.02 -3.40 -14.98
C LEU A 80 5.09 -3.55 -16.49
N ASN A 81 6.30 -3.57 -17.03
CA ASN A 81 6.55 -3.81 -18.45
C ASN A 81 6.81 -5.30 -18.65
N GLU A 82 6.10 -5.90 -19.58
CA GLU A 82 6.15 -7.33 -19.82
C GLU A 82 6.52 -7.63 -21.27
N GLN A 83 7.36 -8.62 -21.45
CA GLN A 83 7.73 -9.14 -22.76
C GLN A 83 7.11 -10.53 -22.92
N LEU A 84 6.36 -10.72 -24.00
CA LEU A 84 5.81 -12.00 -24.40
C LEU A 84 6.77 -12.69 -25.37
N SER A 85 6.82 -14.00 -25.32
CA SER A 85 7.54 -14.85 -26.28
C SER A 85 6.55 -15.50 -27.24
N GLU A 86 6.88 -15.57 -28.52
CA GLU A 86 6.10 -16.33 -29.50
C GLU A 86 5.96 -17.78 -29.05
N GLY A 87 4.74 -18.30 -29.14
CA GLY A 87 4.42 -19.68 -28.83
C GLY A 87 3.76 -20.35 -30.00
N SER A 88 4.34 -21.45 -30.49
CA SER A 88 3.72 -22.24 -31.54
C SER A 88 2.68 -23.25 -31.02
N GLU A 89 2.59 -23.45 -29.70
CA GLU A 89 1.56 -24.26 -29.04
C GLU A 89 1.18 -23.69 -27.66
N VAL A 90 -0.13 -23.63 -27.42
CA VAL A 90 -0.77 -23.20 -26.18
C VAL A 90 -0.43 -24.21 -25.09
N LEU A 91 0.55 -23.96 -24.21
CA LEU A 91 0.60 -24.71 -22.93
C LEU A 91 1.72 -24.35 -21.95
N ASP A 92 2.64 -23.42 -22.21
CA ASP A 92 3.60 -23.05 -21.16
C ASP A 92 3.27 -21.69 -20.52
N GLU A 93 2.58 -21.76 -19.40
CA GLU A 93 2.39 -20.62 -18.49
C GLU A 93 3.75 -20.25 -17.85
N VAL A 94 4.33 -19.15 -18.28
CA VAL A 94 5.57 -18.63 -17.65
C VAL A 94 5.22 -17.93 -16.36
N VAL A 95 5.46 -18.60 -15.24
CA VAL A 95 5.24 -18.02 -13.91
C VAL A 95 6.48 -17.27 -13.45
N VAL A 96 6.38 -15.97 -13.33
CA VAL A 96 7.42 -15.10 -12.77
C VAL A 96 6.97 -14.59 -11.40
N SER A 97 7.77 -14.83 -10.36
CA SER A 97 7.53 -14.24 -9.03
C SER A 97 8.14 -12.85 -8.97
N ALA A 98 7.31 -11.83 -8.88
CA ALA A 98 7.77 -10.46 -8.72
C ALA A 98 8.11 -10.19 -7.24
N SER A 99 9.37 -10.39 -6.85
CA SER A 99 9.92 -9.85 -5.61
C SER A 99 10.59 -8.52 -5.92
N ARG A 100 9.82 -7.47 -6.10
CA ARG A 100 10.36 -6.11 -6.31
C ARG A 100 10.38 -5.35 -5.00
N ASN A 101 11.57 -5.06 -4.48
CA ASN A 101 11.75 -4.09 -3.40
C ASN A 101 11.22 -2.72 -3.86
N ASN A 102 10.02 -2.36 -3.42
CA ASN A 102 9.35 -1.10 -3.76
C ASN A 102 10.01 0.15 -3.15
N ASN A 103 11.13 0.00 -2.44
CA ASN A 103 11.74 1.11 -1.70
C ASN A 103 12.58 2.09 -2.55
N MET A 104 12.85 1.76 -3.82
CA MET A 104 13.70 2.59 -4.70
C MET A 104 13.01 2.88 -6.04
N ARG A 105 11.86 3.51 -6.02
CA ARG A 105 11.18 3.94 -7.26
C ARG A 105 11.31 5.44 -7.45
N THR A 106 11.78 5.85 -8.63
CA THR A 106 11.98 7.24 -9.06
C THR A 106 10.68 7.97 -9.44
N ASP A 107 9.57 7.27 -9.53
CA ASP A 107 8.25 7.81 -9.93
C ASP A 107 7.38 8.24 -8.73
N ARG A 108 7.97 8.38 -7.53
CA ARG A 108 7.27 8.93 -6.36
C ARG A 108 7.25 10.44 -6.41
N ALA A 109 6.09 11.04 -6.57
CA ALA A 109 5.91 12.46 -6.36
C ALA A 109 5.88 12.77 -4.86
N GLY A 110 6.98 13.29 -4.32
CA GLY A 110 7.10 13.73 -2.93
C GLY A 110 7.62 12.67 -1.95
N ALA A 111 7.94 13.12 -0.72
CA ALA A 111 8.42 12.26 0.36
C ALA A 111 7.25 11.46 0.96
N THR A 112 7.08 10.24 0.49
CA THR A 112 6.04 9.33 0.97
C THR A 112 6.66 8.05 1.53
N THR A 113 6.31 7.69 2.76
CA THR A 113 6.65 6.42 3.38
C THR A 113 5.43 5.52 3.39
N SER A 114 5.54 4.32 2.84
CA SER A 114 4.48 3.33 2.82
C SER A 114 4.88 2.12 3.66
N LEU A 115 4.04 1.77 4.63
CA LEU A 115 4.17 0.61 5.50
C LEU A 115 3.14 -0.42 5.05
N ASN A 116 3.60 -1.58 4.59
CA ASN A 116 2.74 -2.70 4.20
C ASN A 116 2.40 -3.61 5.38
N SER A 117 1.46 -4.52 5.20
CA SER A 117 1.00 -5.46 6.24
C SER A 117 2.14 -6.26 6.87
N SER A 118 3.09 -6.75 6.09
CA SER A 118 4.21 -7.53 6.61
C SER A 118 5.12 -6.71 7.52
N LEU A 119 5.35 -5.45 7.21
CA LEU A 119 6.11 -4.54 8.06
C LEU A 119 5.32 -4.17 9.32
N ILE A 120 4.02 -3.89 9.17
CA ILE A 120 3.12 -3.58 10.30
C ILE A 120 3.09 -4.74 11.31
N GLU A 121 3.05 -5.99 10.84
CA GLU A 121 3.04 -7.18 11.68
C GLU A 121 4.40 -7.45 12.35
N SER A 122 5.51 -7.07 11.70
CA SER A 122 6.86 -7.28 12.22
C SER A 122 7.27 -6.27 13.29
N VAL A 123 6.58 -5.13 13.40
CA VAL A 123 6.94 -4.06 14.33
C VAL A 123 6.48 -4.42 15.77
N PRO A 124 7.41 -4.53 16.72
CA PRO A 124 7.05 -4.74 18.11
C PRO A 124 6.46 -3.45 18.70
N THR A 125 5.16 -3.43 18.88
CA THR A 125 4.46 -2.29 19.49
C THR A 125 3.80 -2.71 20.80
N VAL A 126 3.93 -1.91 21.83
CA VAL A 126 3.33 -2.19 23.15
C VAL A 126 1.87 -1.76 23.19
N SER A 127 1.56 -0.58 22.66
CA SER A 127 0.21 -0.03 22.69
C SER A 127 -0.65 -0.48 21.50
N ARG A 128 -0.06 -1.12 20.48
CA ARG A 128 -0.71 -1.52 19.21
C ARG A 128 -1.56 -0.41 18.62
N SER A 129 -1.02 0.80 18.65
CA SER A 129 -1.68 1.99 18.12
C SER A 129 -1.05 2.42 16.79
N MET A 130 -1.83 3.11 15.98
CA MET A 130 -1.34 3.72 14.74
C MET A 130 -0.20 4.70 15.02
N ASN A 131 -0.19 5.37 16.17
CA ASN A 131 0.88 6.27 16.58
C ASN A 131 2.24 5.58 16.71
N ASP A 132 2.29 4.31 17.09
CA ASP A 132 3.56 3.57 17.18
C ASP A 132 4.17 3.33 15.80
N LEU A 133 3.35 3.07 14.79
CA LEU A 133 3.80 2.96 13.40
C LEU A 133 4.25 4.32 12.85
N LEU A 134 3.53 5.37 13.16
CA LEU A 134 3.84 6.71 12.68
C LEU A 134 5.19 7.22 13.21
N LYS A 135 5.58 6.84 14.43
CA LYS A 135 6.91 7.13 14.99
C LYS A 135 8.07 6.55 14.19
N MET A 136 7.81 5.51 13.41
CA MET A 136 8.82 4.87 12.58
C MET A 136 9.00 5.57 11.22
N THR A 137 8.13 6.51 10.89
CA THR A 137 8.24 7.25 9.64
C THR A 137 9.19 8.45 9.81
N PRO A 138 10.18 8.61 8.91
CA PRO A 138 11.18 9.67 9.06
C PRO A 138 10.60 11.08 8.91
N GLN A 139 9.41 11.22 8.31
CA GLN A 139 8.72 12.51 8.12
C GLN A 139 7.92 12.94 9.35
N GLY A 140 7.77 12.10 10.34
CA GLY A 140 6.87 12.29 11.45
C GLY A 140 7.57 12.63 12.77
N SER A 141 6.90 13.41 13.57
CA SER A 141 7.30 13.72 14.94
C SER A 141 6.09 13.61 15.88
N THR A 142 6.30 12.98 17.04
CA THR A 142 5.28 12.94 18.08
C THR A 142 5.49 14.14 19.01
N THR A 143 4.48 15.00 19.06
CA THR A 143 4.35 16.02 20.11
C THR A 143 3.30 15.54 21.11
N GLY A 144 3.37 16.00 22.37
CA GLY A 144 2.54 15.48 23.47
C GLY A 144 1.04 15.36 23.26
N SER A 145 0.50 15.97 22.20
CA SER A 145 -0.93 15.98 21.86
C SER A 145 -1.27 15.29 20.55
N GLY A 146 -0.29 14.77 19.79
CA GLY A 146 -0.57 14.11 18.53
C GLY A 146 0.67 13.90 17.66
N PHE A 147 0.46 13.41 16.46
CA PHE A 147 1.49 13.14 15.48
C PHE A 147 1.51 14.22 14.39
N SER A 148 2.64 14.87 14.21
CA SER A 148 2.85 15.88 13.16
C SER A 148 3.68 15.31 12.01
N VAL A 149 3.40 15.75 10.80
CA VAL A 149 4.14 15.38 9.60
C VAL A 149 4.83 16.60 9.01
N GLY A 150 6.11 16.46 8.65
CA GLY A 150 6.87 17.52 8.01
C GLY A 150 7.17 18.73 8.88
N GLY A 151 7.17 18.58 10.22
CA GLY A 151 7.45 19.67 11.16
C GLY A 151 6.28 20.64 11.42
N GLY A 152 5.11 20.37 10.84
CA GLY A 152 3.89 21.16 11.08
C GLY A 152 3.23 20.87 12.42
N ASN A 153 2.12 21.54 12.69
CA ASN A 153 1.30 21.24 13.87
C ASN A 153 0.51 19.94 13.61
N TYR A 154 0.35 19.10 14.62
CA TYR A 154 -0.42 17.85 14.51
C TYR A 154 -1.87 18.05 14.02
N ARG A 155 -2.47 19.22 14.30
CA ARG A 155 -3.82 19.61 13.84
C ARG A 155 -3.90 19.87 12.34
N GLN A 156 -2.78 20.08 11.68
CA GLN A 156 -2.69 20.38 10.26
C GLN A 156 -2.56 19.14 9.39
N SER A 157 -2.31 17.98 10.00
CA SER A 157 -2.19 16.71 9.28
C SER A 157 -3.56 16.17 8.86
N TYR A 158 -3.64 15.66 7.66
CA TYR A 158 -4.83 15.01 7.11
C TYR A 158 -4.78 13.51 7.38
N VAL A 159 -5.80 12.97 8.01
CA VAL A 159 -5.89 11.54 8.32
C VAL A 159 -7.10 10.95 7.61
N THR A 160 -6.87 9.92 6.82
CA THR A 160 -7.92 9.15 6.17
C THR A 160 -7.82 7.68 6.49
N VAL A 161 -8.98 7.03 6.60
CA VAL A 161 -9.10 5.59 6.68
C VAL A 161 -10.09 5.14 5.61
N ASP A 162 -9.66 4.26 4.71
CA ASP A 162 -10.42 3.81 3.54
C ASP A 162 -11.02 4.96 2.73
N GLY A 163 -10.36 6.12 2.73
CA GLY A 163 -10.79 7.33 2.05
C GLY A 163 -11.74 8.24 2.83
N ALA A 164 -12.26 7.80 3.96
CA ALA A 164 -13.02 8.65 4.84
C ALA A 164 -12.08 9.53 5.67
N ALA A 165 -12.38 10.82 5.80
CA ALA A 165 -11.63 11.74 6.63
C ALA A 165 -11.90 11.46 8.12
N PHE A 166 -10.82 11.27 8.87
CA PHE A 166 -10.83 11.04 10.31
C PHE A 166 -10.22 12.19 11.09
N ASN A 167 -10.19 13.36 10.49
CA ASN A 167 -9.68 14.57 11.17
C ASN A 167 -10.63 15.04 12.25
N ASN A 168 -10.06 15.61 13.32
CA ASN A 168 -10.83 16.35 14.30
C ASN A 168 -11.21 17.73 13.71
N ALA A 169 -12.41 17.84 13.15
CA ALA A 169 -12.89 19.04 12.47
C ALA A 169 -12.91 20.29 13.38
N PHE A 170 -12.99 20.12 14.70
CA PHE A 170 -13.07 21.23 15.66
C PHE A 170 -11.71 21.61 16.24
N GLY A 171 -10.65 20.86 15.94
CA GLY A 171 -9.29 21.15 16.44
C GLY A 171 -9.12 21.03 17.95
N ILE A 172 -10.05 20.41 18.65
CA ILE A 172 -10.06 20.21 20.10
C ILE A 172 -9.56 18.80 20.40
N GLY A 173 -8.50 18.65 21.20
CA GLY A 173 -7.92 17.36 21.53
C GLY A 173 -6.86 16.88 20.52
N SER A 174 -6.58 15.58 20.49
CA SER A 174 -5.65 14.99 19.52
C SER A 174 -6.24 14.99 18.11
N ASN A 175 -5.39 15.08 17.08
CA ASN A 175 -5.83 15.05 15.68
C ASN A 175 -6.39 13.68 15.24
N LEU A 176 -6.12 12.63 16.01
CA LEU A 176 -6.67 11.30 15.76
C LEU A 176 -7.81 11.02 16.75
N PRO A 177 -8.98 10.56 16.29
CA PRO A 177 -10.07 10.15 17.18
C PRO A 177 -9.66 8.95 18.04
N GLY A 178 -10.38 8.70 19.12
CA GLY A 178 -10.13 7.55 20.00
C GLY A 178 -8.78 7.60 20.73
N ASN A 179 -8.29 8.80 21.10
CA ASN A 179 -6.99 8.97 21.76
C ASN A 179 -5.78 8.51 20.93
N GLY A 180 -5.86 8.65 19.61
CA GLY A 180 -4.77 8.34 18.70
C GLY A 180 -4.81 6.92 18.12
N SER A 181 -5.86 6.15 18.38
CA SER A 181 -6.02 4.81 17.82
C SER A 181 -7.45 4.57 17.34
N PRO A 182 -7.88 5.22 16.24
CA PRO A 182 -9.23 5.06 15.71
C PRO A 182 -9.51 3.64 15.23
N ILE A 183 -8.46 2.90 14.87
CA ILE A 183 -8.54 1.54 14.33
C ILE A 183 -7.43 0.70 14.96
N SER A 184 -7.73 -0.56 15.25
CA SER A 184 -6.74 -1.52 15.71
C SER A 184 -5.66 -1.74 14.63
N LEU A 185 -4.42 -1.88 15.05
CA LEU A 185 -3.29 -2.18 14.16
C LEU A 185 -3.52 -3.47 13.35
N ASP A 186 -4.21 -4.43 13.96
CA ASP A 186 -4.51 -5.72 13.33
C ASP A 186 -5.48 -5.61 12.14
N ALA A 187 -6.29 -4.56 12.12
CA ALA A 187 -7.22 -4.27 11.03
C ALA A 187 -6.55 -3.53 9.86
N LEU A 188 -5.32 -3.02 10.03
CA LEU A 188 -4.63 -2.29 8.97
C LEU A 188 -3.95 -3.23 7.99
N ASP A 189 -4.15 -2.98 6.70
CA ASP A 189 -3.42 -3.62 5.61
C ASP A 189 -2.23 -2.76 5.18
N GLN A 190 -2.45 -1.46 5.05
CA GLN A 190 -1.42 -0.53 4.61
C GLN A 190 -1.56 0.84 5.26
N LEU A 191 -0.43 1.47 5.58
CA LEU A 191 -0.34 2.85 6.06
C LEU A 191 0.61 3.63 5.16
N SER A 192 0.18 4.80 4.69
CA SER A 192 1.00 5.72 3.91
C SER A 192 1.08 7.07 4.58
N VAL A 193 2.29 7.59 4.72
CA VAL A 193 2.56 8.92 5.27
C VAL A 193 3.26 9.75 4.22
N SER A 194 2.67 10.87 3.84
CA SER A 194 3.23 11.82 2.88
C SER A 194 3.41 13.19 3.52
N SER A 195 4.61 13.76 3.44
CA SER A 195 4.88 15.11 3.94
C SER A 195 4.39 16.20 2.96
N THR A 196 4.34 15.88 1.66
CA THR A 196 3.96 16.80 0.60
C THR A 196 3.00 16.11 -0.37
N PRO A 197 1.72 15.93 0.02
CA PRO A 197 0.75 15.31 -0.88
C PRO A 197 0.35 16.30 -1.98
N PHE A 198 0.63 15.96 -3.23
CA PHE A 198 0.29 16.77 -4.41
C PHE A 198 -1.04 16.35 -5.08
N ASP A 199 -1.79 15.43 -4.49
CA ASP A 199 -3.07 14.99 -5.06
C ASP A 199 -4.14 16.07 -4.86
N VAL A 200 -4.65 16.60 -5.96
CA VAL A 200 -5.70 17.65 -5.99
C VAL A 200 -7.03 17.22 -5.35
N ARG A 201 -7.24 15.94 -5.15
CA ARG A 201 -8.42 15.40 -4.47
C ARG A 201 -8.35 15.52 -2.95
N LEU A 202 -7.16 15.77 -2.41
CA LEU A 202 -6.94 15.96 -0.99
C LEU A 202 -7.07 17.45 -0.66
N SER A 203 -7.95 17.79 0.27
CA SER A 203 -8.21 19.16 0.67
C SER A 203 -8.50 19.27 2.18
N GLY A 204 -8.49 20.49 2.71
CA GLY A 204 -8.85 20.76 4.11
C GLY A 204 -7.70 20.54 5.10
N PHE A 205 -6.46 20.58 4.66
CA PHE A 205 -5.27 20.48 5.53
C PHE A 205 -4.12 21.34 4.99
N THR A 206 -3.14 21.61 5.83
CA THR A 206 -1.93 22.40 5.50
C THR A 206 -0.63 21.69 5.85
N GLY A 207 -0.71 20.50 6.43
CA GLY A 207 0.42 19.64 6.79
C GLY A 207 0.53 18.41 5.88
N GLY A 208 1.10 17.34 6.40
CA GLY A 208 1.19 16.08 5.67
C GLY A 208 -0.11 15.28 5.70
N ALA A 209 -0.17 14.24 4.88
CA ALA A 209 -1.28 13.31 4.81
C ALA A 209 -0.90 11.93 5.33
N ILE A 210 -1.77 11.36 6.15
CA ILE A 210 -1.71 10.00 6.66
C ILE A 210 -2.91 9.26 6.09
N SER A 211 -2.66 8.22 5.30
CA SER A 211 -3.72 7.42 4.70
C SER A 211 -3.56 5.97 5.14
N ALA A 212 -4.58 5.44 5.78
CA ALA A 212 -4.67 4.05 6.19
C ALA A 212 -5.70 3.29 5.35
N VAL A 213 -5.41 2.03 5.09
CA VAL A 213 -6.31 1.10 4.41
C VAL A 213 -6.50 -0.11 5.30
N THR A 214 -7.75 -0.51 5.49
CA THR A 214 -8.08 -1.70 6.29
C THR A 214 -7.97 -2.99 5.47
N LYS A 215 -7.71 -4.10 6.18
CA LYS A 215 -7.70 -5.43 5.58
C LYS A 215 -9.07 -5.75 4.99
N SER A 216 -9.05 -6.34 3.80
CA SER A 216 -10.28 -6.82 3.15
C SER A 216 -10.67 -8.19 3.67
N GLY A 217 -11.96 -8.47 3.69
CA GLY A 217 -12.44 -9.82 3.90
C GLY A 217 -11.91 -10.80 2.84
N THR A 218 -11.62 -12.01 3.27
CA THR A 218 -11.20 -13.14 2.42
C THR A 218 -12.15 -14.30 2.62
N ASN A 219 -12.12 -15.29 1.71
CA ASN A 219 -12.88 -16.53 1.89
C ASN A 219 -12.25 -17.47 2.93
N GLU A 220 -11.14 -17.10 3.55
CA GLU A 220 -10.47 -17.83 4.60
C GLU A 220 -10.74 -17.17 5.95
N PHE A 221 -11.10 -17.97 6.95
CA PHE A 221 -11.20 -17.50 8.33
C PHE A 221 -9.81 -17.21 8.87
N LYS A 222 -9.55 -15.97 9.24
CA LYS A 222 -8.29 -15.52 9.86
C LYS A 222 -8.62 -14.82 11.17
N GLY A 223 -7.84 -15.11 12.19
CA GLY A 223 -7.96 -14.49 13.51
C GLY A 223 -6.60 -14.34 14.15
N THR A 224 -6.43 -13.29 14.95
CA THR A 224 -5.21 -13.02 15.71
C THR A 224 -5.59 -12.90 17.18
N ALA A 225 -4.90 -13.63 18.02
CA ALA A 225 -5.00 -13.49 19.48
C ALA A 225 -3.61 -13.21 20.05
N TYR A 226 -3.50 -12.23 20.92
CA TYR A 226 -2.24 -11.88 21.56
C TYR A 226 -2.47 -11.52 23.03
N MET A 227 -1.42 -11.70 23.82
CA MET A 227 -1.41 -11.35 25.23
C MET A 227 -0.07 -10.69 25.56
N TYR A 228 -0.12 -9.54 26.20
CA TYR A 228 1.06 -8.86 26.75
C TYR A 228 1.02 -8.93 28.26
N THR A 229 2.10 -9.40 28.87
CA THR A 229 2.29 -9.35 30.31
C THR A 229 3.60 -8.67 30.65
N THR A 230 3.59 -7.85 31.66
CA THR A 230 4.79 -7.23 32.20
C THR A 230 4.75 -7.35 33.74
N ASN A 231 5.87 -7.75 34.33
CA ASN A 231 6.03 -7.80 35.77
C ASN A 231 7.41 -7.23 36.16
N ALA A 232 7.61 -7.01 37.45
CA ALA A 232 8.87 -6.45 37.97
C ALA A 232 10.11 -7.29 37.61
N HIS A 233 9.95 -8.61 37.50
CA HIS A 233 11.06 -9.51 37.13
C HIS A 233 11.49 -9.37 35.67
N LEU A 234 10.55 -9.04 34.76
CA LEU A 234 10.83 -8.86 33.33
C LEU A 234 11.42 -7.48 33.01
N LYS A 235 11.17 -6.48 33.88
CA LYS A 235 11.64 -5.11 33.63
C LYS A 235 13.09 -4.84 34.07
N GLY A 236 13.68 -5.73 34.87
CA GLY A 236 14.96 -5.48 35.52
C GLY A 236 14.88 -4.35 36.57
N ASN A 237 15.53 -4.56 37.71
CA ASN A 237 15.48 -3.61 38.83
C ASN A 237 16.67 -2.62 38.89
N LYS A 238 17.52 -2.59 37.84
CA LYS A 238 18.68 -1.71 37.86
C LYS A 238 18.68 -0.83 36.62
N VAL A 239 18.50 0.46 36.85
CA VAL A 239 19.04 1.52 36.02
C VAL A 239 20.38 1.85 36.68
N ASP A 240 21.48 1.50 36.02
CA ASP A 240 22.79 1.95 36.45
C ASP A 240 22.86 3.47 36.23
N ASP A 241 23.23 4.22 37.28
CA ASP A 241 23.48 5.66 37.24
C ASP A 241 24.73 5.99 36.38
#